data_54990b52ba02cb68528a86bd9c57c1cc
#
_entry.id   54990b52ba02cb68528a86bd9c57c1cc
#
_cell.length_a   1.000
_cell.length_b   1.000
_cell.length_c   1.000
_cell.angle_alpha   90.00
_cell.angle_beta   90.00
_cell.angle_gamma   90.00
#
_symmetry.space_group_name_H-M   'P 1'
#
loop_
_entity.id
_entity.type
_entity.pdbx_description
1 polymer ?
#
loop_
_entity_poly.entity_id
_entity_poly.type
_entity_poly.pdbx_seq_one_letter_code
_entity_poly.pdbx_strand_id
1 'polypeptide(L)'
;STLLGRRPNDGWNVNGMFDYALTKEQMLRIGYSQNYSTRSNLGIGGFDLAERAYASETWGNQLRMQETGPIGKNAFLNTRLQLRLYRTASSSALEAPTVRVLDGFTSGGAQVRGGVNQKDVELSSDLNYVRGRHTMRTGIQLEGRHYRTDSASNYLGTYIFSSNADYEAGRPRNYTRRIGDPLISFSHLEAAVYVQDDIRIRQDLTFSPGLRYEAQTHVHDLTGFAPRLGLTWAPGRNGRTTVRASYGIFYNWLGSNVYEQTLRVDGVRQQEINIVNPSYPDVGGAGTVSAGNKYVLGDLKMERIHRFSTAVDRTLSPKVRASVSFAVARFGNQLRGVNLNAPVNGVRPDPAFANVIQVVPDAETHTYDLVPDISVNFAGGIRNADQAKWNPRRTVIRFNYRHRRAYNNSDGAFSVSPSGSLDDQWAPAGGDQRHRFRGSISSQAYRNLNAQVSWDANSGGPYTITTGTDDNGDSIFNDRPLLVGRNTERVPWRSTFSANVSYTIPIGSARAPEGGVGRGGAGGGRPGGPGGGGGGGRGGPPAGRGGGRQKGITISVSAQNITNRSNYSGFSGVMTSPYFMQATSVQNPRQIDLSLRFNF
;
A
#
# COMPACT_ATOMS: atom_id res chain seq x y z
N SER A 1 -31.90 8.66 -5.45
CA SER A 1 -31.53 9.76 -4.52
C SER A 1 -30.25 9.37 -3.83
N THR A 2 -29.20 10.15 -4.05
CA THR A 2 -27.91 9.96 -3.37
C THR A 2 -28.09 10.34 -1.91
N LEU A 3 -28.18 9.36 -1.03
CA LEU A 3 -28.12 9.60 0.42
C LEU A 3 -26.70 10.09 0.76
N LEU A 4 -26.56 11.42 0.86
CA LEU A 4 -25.37 12.07 1.40
C LEU A 4 -25.37 11.90 2.93
N GLY A 5 -25.03 10.69 3.39
CA GLY A 5 -24.82 10.43 4.79
C GLY A 5 -23.59 11.18 5.30
N ARG A 6 -23.73 12.01 6.34
CA ARG A 6 -22.58 12.55 7.06
C ARG A 6 -21.74 11.37 7.57
N ARG A 7 -20.44 11.40 7.31
CA ARG A 7 -19.47 10.43 7.84
C ARG A 7 -18.52 11.13 8.82
N PRO A 8 -18.92 11.32 10.07
CA PRO A 8 -18.09 11.94 11.09
C PRO A 8 -16.76 11.18 11.22
N ASN A 9 -15.70 11.93 11.38
CA ASN A 9 -14.38 11.42 11.67
C ASN A 9 -13.72 12.34 12.69
N ASP A 10 -13.77 11.94 13.94
CA ASP A 10 -13.23 12.67 15.07
C ASP A 10 -11.97 11.99 15.56
N GLY A 11 -11.01 12.76 16.00
CA GLY A 11 -9.77 12.17 16.50
C GLY A 11 -8.80 13.20 17.04
N TRP A 12 -7.84 12.70 17.79
CA TRP A 12 -6.76 13.49 18.33
C TRP A 12 -5.44 12.72 18.22
N ASN A 13 -4.36 13.48 18.23
CA ASN A 13 -3.01 12.96 18.20
C ASN A 13 -2.14 13.75 19.19
N VAL A 14 -1.43 13.04 20.04
CA VAL A 14 -0.47 13.62 20.99
C VAL A 14 0.91 13.03 20.67
N ASN A 15 1.90 13.91 20.56
CA ASN A 15 3.29 13.52 20.33
C ASN A 15 4.19 14.24 21.34
N GLY A 16 5.08 13.48 21.95
CA GLY A 16 6.14 13.99 22.80
C GLY A 16 7.49 13.44 22.35
N MET A 17 8.53 14.25 22.44
CA MET A 17 9.90 13.83 22.13
C MET A 17 10.85 14.43 23.15
N PHE A 18 11.76 13.58 23.64
CA PHE A 18 12.79 13.93 24.61
C PHE A 18 14.14 13.46 24.10
N ASP A 19 15.12 14.37 24.07
CA ASP A 19 16.49 14.09 23.68
C ASP A 19 17.39 14.20 24.90
N TYR A 20 18.18 13.17 25.15
CA TYR A 20 19.10 13.07 26.27
C TYR A 20 20.50 12.68 25.80
N ALA A 21 21.50 13.45 26.20
CA ALA A 21 22.89 13.12 25.94
C ALA A 21 23.36 12.07 26.94
N LEU A 22 23.49 10.81 26.52
CA LEU A 22 24.04 9.71 27.33
C LEU A 22 25.50 9.96 27.66
N THR A 23 26.23 10.45 26.68
CA THR A 23 27.63 10.87 26.79
C THR A 23 27.82 12.14 25.95
N LYS A 24 29.07 12.65 25.89
CA LYS A 24 29.40 13.78 24.99
C LYS A 24 29.15 13.45 23.49
N GLU A 25 29.11 12.18 23.14
CA GLU A 25 29.08 11.70 21.76
C GLU A 25 27.81 10.87 21.45
N GLN A 26 27.14 10.31 22.45
CA GLN A 26 25.97 9.47 22.32
C GLN A 26 24.68 10.20 22.73
N MET A 27 23.67 10.15 21.89
CA MET A 27 22.37 10.74 22.13
C MET A 27 21.29 9.66 22.19
N LEU A 28 20.48 9.70 23.24
CA LEU A 28 19.26 8.92 23.36
C LEU A 28 18.07 9.83 23.05
N ARG A 29 17.27 9.44 22.07
CA ARG A 29 15.99 10.06 21.74
C ARG A 29 14.86 9.15 22.15
N ILE A 30 13.92 9.64 22.93
CA ILE A 30 12.70 8.93 23.31
C ILE A 30 11.54 9.70 22.73
N GLY A 31 10.74 9.05 21.90
CA GLY A 31 9.55 9.62 21.30
C GLY A 31 8.32 8.79 21.66
N TYR A 32 7.28 9.43 22.12
CA TYR A 32 5.98 8.81 22.35
C TYR A 32 4.95 9.46 21.45
N SER A 33 4.11 8.67 20.83
CA SER A 33 2.95 9.15 20.10
C SER A 33 1.73 8.32 20.42
N GLN A 34 0.60 9.00 20.59
CA GLN A 34 -0.70 8.39 20.77
C GLN A 34 -1.67 9.00 19.76
N ASN A 35 -2.42 8.15 19.08
CA ASN A 35 -3.49 8.56 18.18
C ASN A 35 -4.78 7.84 18.53
N TYR A 36 -5.87 8.58 18.47
CA TYR A 36 -7.22 8.07 18.57
C TYR A 36 -8.03 8.60 17.40
N SER A 37 -8.85 7.76 16.82
CA SER A 37 -9.86 8.21 15.87
C SER A 37 -11.11 7.36 15.96
N THR A 38 -12.27 8.00 15.86
CA THR A 38 -13.57 7.34 15.68
C THR A 38 -14.17 7.77 14.37
N ARG A 39 -14.75 6.83 13.65
CA ARG A 39 -15.43 7.04 12.38
C ARG A 39 -16.79 6.41 12.44
N SER A 40 -17.81 7.16 12.07
CA SER A 40 -19.18 6.66 12.05
C SER A 40 -19.75 6.67 10.65
N ASN A 41 -20.86 5.98 10.47
CA ASN A 41 -21.57 5.86 9.19
C ASN A 41 -20.66 5.32 8.05
N LEU A 42 -19.79 4.38 8.41
CA LEU A 42 -19.02 3.61 7.42
C LEU A 42 -19.94 2.57 6.75
N GLY A 43 -19.59 2.11 5.56
CA GLY A 43 -20.32 1.05 4.85
C GLY A 43 -21.60 1.49 4.15
N ILE A 44 -21.92 2.79 4.12
CA ILE A 44 -23.12 3.32 3.46
C ILE A 44 -22.76 4.12 2.21
N GLY A 45 -23.68 4.20 1.25
CA GLY A 45 -23.58 4.99 0.02
C GLY A 45 -23.42 4.15 -1.23
N GLY A 46 -23.67 4.74 -2.39
CA GLY A 46 -23.85 3.99 -3.62
C GLY A 46 -25.12 3.15 -3.53
N PHE A 47 -24.96 1.84 -3.60
CA PHE A 47 -26.04 0.86 -3.48
C PHE A 47 -26.22 0.31 -2.05
N ASP A 48 -25.33 0.67 -1.10
CA ASP A 48 -25.44 0.29 0.30
C ASP A 48 -26.34 1.27 1.06
N LEU A 49 -27.45 0.80 1.61
CA LEU A 49 -28.44 1.62 2.32
C LEU A 49 -27.94 2.05 3.70
N ALA A 50 -28.64 3.03 4.32
CA ALA A 50 -28.25 3.60 5.61
C ALA A 50 -28.17 2.59 6.74
N GLU A 51 -28.94 1.52 6.69
CA GLU A 51 -28.95 0.39 7.65
C GLU A 51 -27.60 -0.34 7.72
N ARG A 52 -26.79 -0.26 6.66
CA ARG A 52 -25.44 -0.82 6.55
C ARG A 52 -24.41 -0.02 7.35
N ALA A 53 -24.82 1.03 8.04
CA ALA A 53 -23.91 1.86 8.82
C ALA A 53 -23.21 1.04 9.91
N TYR A 54 -21.91 1.32 10.07
CA TYR A 54 -21.13 0.85 11.22
C TYR A 54 -20.18 1.93 11.71
N ALA A 55 -19.75 1.81 12.96
CA ALA A 55 -18.72 2.65 13.55
C ALA A 55 -17.41 1.87 13.69
N SER A 56 -16.30 2.58 13.67
CA SER A 56 -14.98 2.01 13.93
C SER A 56 -14.14 2.96 14.77
N GLU A 57 -13.59 2.45 15.84
CA GLU A 57 -12.66 3.14 16.73
C GLU A 57 -11.26 2.58 16.53
N THR A 58 -10.26 3.46 16.58
CA THR A 58 -8.86 3.11 16.45
C THR A 58 -8.04 3.78 17.54
N TRP A 59 -7.25 2.99 18.24
CA TRP A 59 -6.28 3.42 19.23
C TRP A 59 -4.89 2.98 18.80
N GLY A 60 -3.95 3.91 18.72
CA GLY A 60 -2.56 3.62 18.43
C GLY A 60 -1.64 4.27 19.45
N ASN A 61 -0.76 3.49 20.05
CA ASN A 61 0.29 3.97 20.93
C ASN A 61 1.62 3.51 20.38
N GLN A 62 2.61 4.39 20.35
CA GLN A 62 3.93 4.08 19.86
C GLN A 62 4.98 4.73 20.76
N LEU A 63 5.88 3.90 21.29
CA LEU A 63 7.10 4.33 21.96
C LEU A 63 8.27 4.04 21.02
N ARG A 64 9.11 5.02 20.78
CA ARG A 64 10.38 4.92 20.05
C ARG A 64 11.51 5.31 20.93
N MET A 65 12.54 4.49 20.96
CA MET A 65 13.81 4.81 21.60
C MET A 65 14.89 4.68 20.54
N GLN A 66 15.74 5.67 20.41
CA GLN A 66 16.84 5.65 19.45
C GLN A 66 18.10 6.16 20.13
N GLU A 67 19.09 5.30 20.20
CA GLU A 67 20.44 5.65 20.55
C GLU A 67 21.26 5.86 19.28
N THR A 68 21.98 6.96 19.19
CA THR A 68 22.78 7.28 18.02
C THR A 68 24.01 8.10 18.40
N GLY A 69 25.14 7.75 17.81
CA GLY A 69 26.38 8.50 17.98
C GLY A 69 27.63 7.73 17.53
N PRO A 70 28.77 8.42 17.48
CA PRO A 70 30.04 7.78 17.16
C PRO A 70 30.50 6.87 18.31
N ILE A 71 31.16 5.78 17.95
CA ILE A 71 31.91 4.89 18.84
C ILE A 71 33.38 4.98 18.44
N GLY A 72 34.17 5.67 19.25
CA GLY A 72 35.56 5.99 18.89
C GLY A 72 35.64 6.86 17.64
N LYS A 73 36.73 6.74 16.86
CA LYS A 73 37.02 7.64 15.74
C LYS A 73 36.37 7.24 14.43
N ASN A 74 36.07 5.96 14.24
CA ASN A 74 35.75 5.40 12.91
C ASN A 74 34.40 4.70 12.85
N ALA A 75 33.71 4.52 13.96
CA ALA A 75 32.44 3.81 13.99
C ALA A 75 31.30 4.75 14.39
N PHE A 76 30.11 4.44 13.91
CA PHE A 76 28.87 5.14 14.24
C PHE A 76 27.77 4.10 14.47
N LEU A 77 27.19 4.12 15.68
CA LEU A 77 26.08 3.26 16.07
C LEU A 77 24.75 3.97 15.90
N ASN A 78 23.74 3.21 15.51
CA ASN A 78 22.36 3.66 15.50
C ASN A 78 21.46 2.49 15.88
N THR A 79 21.01 2.46 17.12
CA THR A 79 20.10 1.42 17.64
C THR A 79 18.72 2.02 17.84
N ARG A 80 17.70 1.32 17.39
CA ARG A 80 16.29 1.71 17.49
C ARG A 80 15.47 0.59 18.08
N LEU A 81 14.70 0.92 19.10
CA LEU A 81 13.65 0.09 19.66
C LEU A 81 12.31 0.80 19.44
N GLN A 82 11.36 0.10 18.88
CA GLN A 82 10.00 0.60 18.68
C GLN A 82 9.00 -0.40 19.24
N LEU A 83 8.11 0.10 20.09
CA LEU A 83 6.97 -0.63 20.61
C LEU A 83 5.71 0.02 20.05
N ARG A 84 4.83 -0.78 19.44
CA ARG A 84 3.53 -0.33 18.94
C ARG A 84 2.41 -1.16 19.54
N LEU A 85 1.40 -0.48 20.06
CA LEU A 85 0.14 -1.08 20.49
C LEU A 85 -0.96 -0.50 19.61
N TYR A 86 -1.63 -1.35 18.87
CA TYR A 86 -2.68 -0.95 17.95
C TYR A 86 -3.95 -1.72 18.28
N ARG A 87 -5.05 -1.01 18.45
CA ARG A 87 -6.36 -1.60 18.70
C ARG A 87 -7.40 -0.97 17.79
N THR A 88 -8.20 -1.80 17.16
CA THR A 88 -9.44 -1.35 16.50
C THR A 88 -10.63 -2.06 17.14
N ALA A 89 -11.77 -1.38 17.17
CA ALA A 89 -13.05 -1.97 17.50
C ALA A 89 -14.08 -1.45 16.50
N SER A 90 -14.97 -2.32 16.04
CA SER A 90 -16.04 -1.95 15.11
C SER A 90 -17.38 -2.51 15.58
N SER A 91 -18.46 -1.78 15.32
CA SER A 91 -19.81 -2.18 15.69
C SER A 91 -20.81 -1.74 14.63
N SER A 92 -21.71 -2.64 14.26
CA SER A 92 -22.84 -2.33 13.37
C SER A 92 -23.84 -1.41 14.06
N ALA A 93 -24.45 -0.49 13.31
CA ALA A 93 -25.54 0.33 13.80
C ALA A 93 -26.85 -0.49 13.94
N LEU A 94 -27.02 -1.49 13.07
CA LEU A 94 -28.15 -2.41 13.07
C LEU A 94 -27.64 -3.86 13.17
N GLU A 95 -28.14 -4.62 14.14
CA GLU A 95 -27.93 -6.05 14.30
C GLU A 95 -29.06 -6.81 13.59
N ALA A 96 -28.89 -7.06 12.30
CA ALA A 96 -29.84 -7.77 11.45
C ALA A 96 -29.10 -8.56 10.34
N PRO A 97 -29.72 -9.60 9.75
CA PRO A 97 -29.21 -10.22 8.54
C PRO A 97 -29.03 -9.18 7.42
N THR A 98 -28.05 -9.42 6.56
CA THR A 98 -27.85 -8.63 5.34
C THR A 98 -28.75 -9.13 4.23
N VAL A 99 -29.34 -8.23 3.47
CA VAL A 99 -30.01 -8.52 2.21
C VAL A 99 -29.21 -7.88 1.08
N ARG A 100 -28.72 -8.68 0.17
CA ARG A 100 -27.96 -8.23 -1.00
C ARG A 100 -28.68 -8.59 -2.30
N VAL A 101 -29.10 -7.56 -3.02
CA VAL A 101 -29.69 -7.69 -4.36
C VAL A 101 -28.64 -7.31 -5.39
N LEU A 102 -28.21 -8.25 -6.25
CA LEU A 102 -27.02 -8.09 -7.09
C LEU A 102 -27.13 -6.96 -8.12
N ASP A 103 -28.33 -6.71 -8.64
CA ASP A 103 -28.59 -5.63 -9.62
C ASP A 103 -29.28 -4.40 -8.99
N GLY A 104 -29.37 -4.34 -7.66
CA GLY A 104 -30.15 -3.34 -6.96
C GLY A 104 -29.40 -2.70 -5.80
N PHE A 105 -29.56 -3.23 -4.59
CA PHE A 105 -29.10 -2.60 -3.36
C PHE A 105 -28.59 -3.63 -2.34
N THR A 106 -27.91 -3.10 -1.29
CA THR A 106 -27.61 -3.88 -0.08
C THR A 106 -28.25 -3.19 1.13
N SER A 107 -29.07 -3.92 1.89
CA SER A 107 -29.77 -3.47 3.10
C SER A 107 -29.47 -4.40 4.30
N GLY A 108 -30.11 -4.11 5.43
CA GLY A 108 -29.92 -4.84 6.68
C GLY A 108 -28.64 -4.46 7.41
N GLY A 109 -28.25 -5.23 8.41
CA GLY A 109 -27.10 -4.93 9.25
C GLY A 109 -25.76 -5.06 8.52
N ALA A 110 -24.76 -4.28 8.92
CA ALA A 110 -23.40 -4.40 8.42
C ALA A 110 -22.73 -5.72 8.88
N GLN A 111 -23.20 -6.26 10.00
CA GLN A 111 -22.67 -7.47 10.62
C GLN A 111 -21.16 -7.36 10.87
N VAL A 112 -20.73 -6.22 11.38
CA VAL A 112 -19.34 -5.96 11.79
C VAL A 112 -19.33 -5.82 13.31
N ARG A 113 -18.58 -6.67 13.99
CA ARG A 113 -18.45 -6.68 15.45
C ARG A 113 -17.04 -7.10 15.84
N GLY A 114 -16.55 -6.61 17.01
CA GLY A 114 -15.21 -6.92 17.52
C GLY A 114 -14.13 -6.11 16.85
N GLY A 115 -12.92 -6.62 16.85
CA GLY A 115 -11.79 -5.86 16.28
C GLY A 115 -10.46 -6.58 16.36
N VAL A 116 -9.39 -5.80 16.28
CA VAL A 116 -8.01 -6.27 16.27
C VAL A 116 -7.24 -5.64 17.44
N ASN A 117 -6.44 -6.42 18.12
CA ASN A 117 -5.43 -5.98 19.09
C ASN A 117 -4.07 -6.51 18.64
N GLN A 118 -3.18 -5.61 18.24
CA GLN A 118 -1.87 -5.94 17.72
C GLN A 118 -0.81 -5.27 18.58
N LYS A 119 0.22 -6.03 18.93
CA LYS A 119 1.39 -5.57 19.68
C LYS A 119 2.61 -5.89 18.84
N ASP A 120 3.36 -4.86 18.46
CA ASP A 120 4.60 -5.00 17.69
C ASP A 120 5.79 -4.53 18.51
N VAL A 121 6.88 -5.27 18.41
CA VAL A 121 8.20 -4.93 18.95
C VAL A 121 9.18 -4.98 17.78
N GLU A 122 9.85 -3.88 17.48
CA GLU A 122 10.87 -3.79 16.44
C GLU A 122 12.18 -3.34 17.08
N LEU A 123 13.23 -4.12 16.93
CA LEU A 123 14.61 -3.77 17.30
C LEU A 123 15.46 -3.75 16.03
N SER A 124 16.13 -2.66 15.78
CA SER A 124 17.16 -2.58 14.73
C SER A 124 18.41 -1.91 15.26
N SER A 125 19.57 -2.48 14.95
CA SER A 125 20.86 -1.91 15.30
C SER A 125 21.80 -1.95 14.11
N ASP A 126 22.31 -0.78 13.74
CA ASP A 126 23.17 -0.55 12.58
C ASP A 126 24.50 0.01 13.03
N LEU A 127 25.59 -0.66 12.70
CA LEU A 127 26.95 -0.18 12.92
C LEU A 127 27.56 0.19 11.56
N ASN A 128 27.98 1.45 11.43
CA ASN A 128 28.76 1.94 10.30
C ASN A 128 30.20 2.08 10.73
N TYR A 129 31.14 1.53 9.98
CA TYR A 129 32.57 1.60 10.23
C TYR A 129 33.31 2.13 9.01
N VAL A 130 34.05 3.21 9.16
CA VAL A 130 34.79 3.86 8.07
C VAL A 130 36.28 3.70 8.28
N ARG A 131 36.96 3.07 7.31
CA ARG A 131 38.41 2.90 7.34
C ARG A 131 39.00 2.95 5.91
N GLY A 132 39.77 3.97 5.65
CA GLY A 132 40.42 4.15 4.36
C GLY A 132 39.39 4.25 3.21
N ARG A 133 39.37 3.26 2.31
CA ARG A 133 38.46 3.19 1.16
C ARG A 133 37.16 2.47 1.45
N HIS A 134 37.00 1.93 2.64
CA HIS A 134 35.88 1.09 3.05
C HIS A 134 34.91 1.86 3.94
N THR A 135 33.62 1.72 3.68
CA THR A 135 32.53 2.13 4.54
C THR A 135 31.64 0.92 4.78
N MET A 136 32.00 0.13 5.79
CA MET A 136 31.28 -1.08 6.14
C MET A 136 30.03 -0.75 6.94
N ARG A 137 28.95 -1.47 6.68
CA ARG A 137 27.71 -1.44 7.45
C ARG A 137 27.33 -2.86 7.81
N THR A 138 27.04 -3.08 9.08
CA THR A 138 26.48 -4.34 9.55
C THR A 138 25.34 -4.04 10.49
N GLY A 139 24.39 -4.95 10.59
CA GLY A 139 23.27 -4.72 11.48
C GLY A 139 22.37 -5.94 11.63
N ILE A 140 21.50 -5.80 12.62
CA ILE A 140 20.45 -6.77 12.93
C ILE A 140 19.10 -6.07 12.87
N GLN A 141 18.06 -6.82 12.52
CA GLN A 141 16.67 -6.41 12.59
C GLN A 141 15.85 -7.56 13.14
N LEU A 142 15.08 -7.28 14.19
CA LEU A 142 14.13 -8.23 14.79
C LEU A 142 12.78 -7.55 14.85
N GLU A 143 11.75 -8.20 14.34
CA GLU A 143 10.37 -7.73 14.42
C GLU A 143 9.49 -8.85 14.97
N GLY A 144 8.96 -8.63 16.18
CA GLY A 144 7.99 -9.52 16.82
C GLY A 144 6.61 -8.88 16.77
N ARG A 145 5.59 -9.67 16.40
CA ARG A 145 4.20 -9.25 16.38
C ARG A 145 3.34 -10.26 17.10
N HIS A 146 2.52 -9.78 18.01
CA HIS A 146 1.42 -10.57 18.57
C HIS A 146 0.11 -9.99 18.05
N TYR A 147 -0.64 -10.82 17.33
CA TYR A 147 -1.90 -10.46 16.70
C TYR A 147 -3.03 -11.22 17.39
N ARG A 148 -4.08 -10.50 17.79
CA ARG A 148 -5.30 -11.07 18.32
C ARG A 148 -6.49 -10.35 17.70
N THR A 149 -7.45 -11.11 17.21
CA THR A 149 -8.70 -10.58 16.68
C THR A 149 -9.88 -11.41 17.15
N ASP A 150 -10.98 -10.74 17.50
CA ASP A 150 -12.29 -11.30 17.73
C ASP A 150 -13.31 -10.75 16.71
N SER A 151 -12.80 -10.22 15.59
CA SER A 151 -13.61 -9.62 14.54
C SER A 151 -14.55 -10.65 13.92
N ALA A 152 -15.84 -10.43 14.08
CA ALA A 152 -16.90 -11.25 13.51
C ALA A 152 -17.56 -10.51 12.34
N SER A 153 -17.85 -11.26 11.28
CA SER A 153 -18.56 -10.78 10.10
C SER A 153 -19.51 -11.87 9.60
N ASN A 154 -20.62 -11.48 8.99
CA ASN A 154 -21.63 -12.39 8.45
C ASN A 154 -22.17 -13.41 9.48
N TYR A 155 -22.22 -13.02 10.76
CA TYR A 155 -22.64 -13.90 11.85
C TYR A 155 -24.17 -14.02 12.03
N LEU A 156 -24.94 -13.10 11.44
CA LEU A 156 -26.40 -13.17 11.34
C LEU A 156 -26.85 -13.66 9.97
N GLY A 157 -25.93 -13.76 9.03
CA GLY A 157 -26.15 -14.27 7.69
C GLY A 157 -26.52 -13.21 6.66
N THR A 158 -26.34 -13.58 5.40
CA THR A 158 -26.60 -12.74 4.23
C THR A 158 -27.46 -13.48 3.24
N TYR A 159 -28.63 -12.94 2.91
CA TYR A 159 -29.45 -13.37 1.80
C TYR A 159 -28.97 -12.70 0.51
N ILE A 160 -28.79 -13.47 -0.54
CA ILE A 160 -28.37 -13.00 -1.86
C ILE A 160 -29.47 -13.27 -2.85
N PHE A 161 -29.99 -12.19 -3.47
CA PHE A 161 -30.98 -12.24 -4.52
C PHE A 161 -30.31 -11.89 -5.84
N SER A 162 -30.65 -12.62 -6.90
CA SER A 162 -30.08 -12.37 -8.24
C SER A 162 -30.59 -11.07 -8.86
N SER A 163 -31.82 -10.65 -8.52
CA SER A 163 -32.47 -9.48 -9.09
C SER A 163 -33.48 -8.84 -8.12
N ASN A 164 -33.92 -7.61 -8.43
CA ASN A 164 -35.01 -6.96 -7.69
C ASN A 164 -36.30 -7.76 -7.79
N ALA A 165 -36.58 -8.37 -8.93
CA ALA A 165 -37.77 -9.22 -9.11
C ALA A 165 -37.74 -10.47 -8.21
N ASP A 166 -36.57 -11.07 -8.01
CA ASP A 166 -36.41 -12.18 -7.09
C ASP A 166 -36.57 -11.74 -5.64
N TYR A 167 -36.12 -10.52 -5.30
CA TYR A 167 -36.33 -9.96 -3.98
C TYR A 167 -37.81 -9.70 -3.69
N GLU A 168 -38.53 -9.09 -4.61
CA GLU A 168 -39.98 -8.85 -4.51
C GLU A 168 -40.77 -10.17 -4.39
N ALA A 169 -40.29 -11.21 -5.07
CA ALA A 169 -40.88 -12.54 -5.00
C ALA A 169 -40.47 -13.36 -3.77
N GLY A 170 -39.57 -12.83 -2.92
CA GLY A 170 -39.04 -13.52 -1.73
C GLY A 170 -38.24 -14.78 -2.07
N ARG A 171 -37.54 -14.83 -3.20
CA ARG A 171 -36.78 -15.97 -3.71
C ARG A 171 -35.28 -15.70 -3.70
N PRO A 172 -34.60 -15.80 -2.55
CA PRO A 172 -33.15 -15.65 -2.52
C PRO A 172 -32.46 -16.83 -3.22
N ARG A 173 -31.40 -16.52 -3.97
CA ARG A 173 -30.56 -17.53 -4.61
C ARG A 173 -29.73 -18.29 -3.58
N ASN A 174 -29.15 -17.55 -2.62
CA ASN A 174 -28.27 -18.12 -1.59
C ASN A 174 -28.47 -17.41 -0.24
N TYR A 175 -28.19 -18.15 0.80
CA TYR A 175 -27.97 -17.61 2.14
C TYR A 175 -26.60 -18.09 2.64
N THR A 176 -25.77 -17.16 3.11
CA THR A 176 -24.48 -17.52 3.72
C THR A 176 -24.43 -17.03 5.15
N ARG A 177 -23.81 -17.78 6.03
CA ARG A 177 -23.63 -17.42 7.44
C ARG A 177 -22.32 -18.00 7.95
N ARG A 178 -21.60 -17.23 8.77
CA ARG A 178 -20.43 -17.71 9.47
C ARG A 178 -20.78 -18.01 10.92
N ILE A 179 -20.45 -19.22 11.39
CA ILE A 179 -20.68 -19.70 12.75
C ILE A 179 -19.35 -20.11 13.39
N GLY A 180 -19.32 -20.22 14.73
CA GLY A 180 -18.16 -20.64 15.51
C GLY A 180 -17.48 -19.47 16.23
N ASP A 181 -16.28 -19.74 16.78
CA ASP A 181 -15.51 -18.77 17.56
C ASP A 181 -14.69 -17.82 16.66
N PRO A 182 -14.95 -16.52 16.67
CA PRO A 182 -14.18 -15.55 15.88
C PRO A 182 -12.78 -15.26 16.45
N LEU A 183 -12.46 -15.76 17.64
CA LEU A 183 -11.19 -15.48 18.29
C LEU A 183 -10.02 -16.16 17.60
N ILE A 184 -9.09 -15.36 17.09
CA ILE A 184 -7.83 -15.79 16.51
C ILE A 184 -6.72 -15.09 17.25
N SER A 185 -5.67 -15.84 17.63
CA SER A 185 -4.49 -15.29 18.25
C SER A 185 -3.25 -16.06 17.79
N PHE A 186 -2.24 -15.32 17.35
CA PHE A 186 -0.94 -15.88 16.97
C PHE A 186 0.18 -14.87 17.14
N SER A 187 1.40 -15.38 17.16
CA SER A 187 2.61 -14.56 17.18
C SER A 187 3.45 -14.80 15.92
N HIS A 188 4.12 -13.76 15.47
CA HIS A 188 4.95 -13.75 14.28
C HIS A 188 6.29 -13.10 14.62
N LEU A 189 7.39 -13.75 14.25
CA LEU A 189 8.74 -13.26 14.45
C LEU A 189 9.48 -13.23 13.11
N GLU A 190 10.11 -12.12 12.83
CA GLU A 190 10.93 -11.86 11.65
C GLU A 190 12.32 -11.44 12.12
N ALA A 191 13.36 -12.03 11.55
CA ALA A 191 14.74 -11.75 11.91
C ALA A 191 15.59 -11.55 10.67
N ALA A 192 16.52 -10.60 10.73
CA ALA A 192 17.49 -10.39 9.68
C ALA A 192 18.82 -9.91 10.22
N VAL A 193 19.91 -10.37 9.58
CA VAL A 193 21.26 -9.87 9.78
C VAL A 193 21.87 -9.51 8.44
N TYR A 194 22.73 -8.50 8.42
CA TYR A 194 23.36 -8.11 7.17
C TYR A 194 24.75 -7.53 7.36
N VAL A 195 25.53 -7.60 6.28
CA VAL A 195 26.81 -6.93 6.11
C VAL A 195 26.89 -6.35 4.70
N GLN A 196 27.38 -5.14 4.58
CA GLN A 196 27.61 -4.44 3.32
C GLN A 196 28.87 -3.61 3.42
N ASP A 197 29.62 -3.46 2.33
CA ASP A 197 30.75 -2.56 2.24
C ASP A 197 30.59 -1.63 1.02
N ASP A 198 30.78 -0.35 1.20
CA ASP A 198 30.93 0.63 0.13
C ASP A 198 32.42 0.88 -0.10
N ILE A 199 33.00 0.20 -1.11
CA ILE A 199 34.41 0.21 -1.46
C ILE A 199 34.66 1.29 -2.50
N ARG A 200 35.38 2.36 -2.11
CA ARG A 200 35.79 3.40 -3.04
C ARG A 200 37.03 2.94 -3.83
N ILE A 201 36.79 2.29 -5.00
CA ILE A 201 37.84 1.80 -5.88
C ILE A 201 38.66 2.97 -6.43
N ARG A 202 37.99 4.04 -6.87
CA ARG A 202 38.55 5.31 -7.32
C ARG A 202 37.72 6.47 -6.75
N GLN A 203 38.17 7.70 -6.93
CA GLN A 203 37.43 8.88 -6.48
C GLN A 203 36.04 9.02 -7.12
N ASP A 204 35.91 8.49 -8.34
CA ASP A 204 34.70 8.52 -9.16
C ASP A 204 33.96 7.19 -9.23
N LEU A 205 34.48 6.12 -8.59
CA LEU A 205 33.92 4.77 -8.70
C LEU A 205 33.81 4.09 -7.33
N THR A 206 32.60 3.73 -6.94
CA THR A 206 32.29 2.97 -5.74
C THR A 206 31.62 1.66 -6.11
N PHE A 207 32.08 0.55 -5.51
CA PHE A 207 31.47 -0.77 -5.60
C PHE A 207 30.92 -1.15 -4.22
N SER A 208 29.71 -1.67 -4.18
CA SER A 208 28.96 -1.93 -2.94
C SER A 208 28.47 -3.37 -2.90
N PRO A 209 29.29 -4.36 -2.48
CA PRO A 209 28.84 -5.71 -2.19
C PRO A 209 28.14 -5.78 -0.83
N GLY A 210 27.17 -6.67 -0.71
CA GLY A 210 26.49 -6.93 0.57
C GLY A 210 25.80 -8.28 0.58
N LEU A 211 25.58 -8.78 1.77
CA LEU A 211 24.83 -10.01 2.04
C LEU A 211 23.87 -9.75 3.19
N ARG A 212 22.64 -10.19 3.05
CA ARG A 212 21.64 -10.20 4.11
C ARG A 212 21.08 -11.60 4.24
N TYR A 213 20.82 -12.05 5.44
CA TYR A 213 20.09 -13.26 5.75
C TYR A 213 18.79 -12.92 6.45
N GLU A 214 17.70 -13.54 6.04
CA GLU A 214 16.36 -13.30 6.57
C GLU A 214 15.70 -14.63 6.95
N ALA A 215 14.97 -14.65 8.05
CA ALA A 215 14.18 -15.79 8.52
C ALA A 215 12.91 -15.30 9.21
N GLN A 216 11.85 -16.10 9.15
CA GLN A 216 10.57 -15.79 9.79
C GLN A 216 9.85 -17.05 10.28
N THR A 217 8.95 -16.88 11.25
CA THR A 217 8.05 -17.95 11.67
C THR A 217 6.99 -18.24 10.62
N HIS A 218 6.35 -19.40 10.68
CA HIS A 218 5.29 -19.89 9.76
C HIS A 218 5.75 -20.19 8.33
N VAL A 219 7.03 -20.03 8.04
CA VAL A 219 7.65 -20.41 6.77
C VAL A 219 8.90 -21.21 7.09
N HIS A 220 8.96 -22.47 6.66
CA HIS A 220 10.08 -23.38 6.95
C HIS A 220 11.23 -23.25 5.95
N ASP A 221 11.38 -22.08 5.35
CA ASP A 221 12.43 -21.79 4.37
C ASP A 221 13.62 -21.09 5.06
N LEU A 222 14.72 -21.82 5.22
CA LEU A 222 15.98 -21.31 5.77
C LEU A 222 16.95 -20.83 4.69
N THR A 223 16.53 -20.72 3.43
CA THR A 223 17.38 -20.29 2.30
C THR A 223 17.38 -18.79 2.09
N GLY A 224 17.02 -18.01 3.10
CA GLY A 224 16.82 -16.56 3.06
C GLY A 224 18.08 -15.71 2.82
N PHE A 225 19.05 -16.19 2.03
CA PHE A 225 20.25 -15.42 1.67
C PHE A 225 19.98 -14.43 0.54
N ALA A 226 20.22 -13.16 0.79
CA ALA A 226 19.95 -12.02 -0.09
C ALA A 226 21.25 -11.28 -0.46
N PRO A 227 22.05 -11.78 -1.42
CA PRO A 227 23.19 -11.05 -1.94
C PRO A 227 22.76 -9.78 -2.68
N ARG A 228 23.56 -8.73 -2.55
CA ARG A 228 23.31 -7.41 -3.15
C ARG A 228 24.62 -6.85 -3.70
N LEU A 229 24.55 -6.29 -4.88
CA LEU A 229 25.69 -5.66 -5.55
C LEU A 229 25.27 -4.26 -6.01
N GLY A 230 26.11 -3.28 -5.79
CA GLY A 230 25.91 -1.92 -6.24
C GLY A 230 27.15 -1.38 -6.92
N LEU A 231 26.95 -0.54 -7.95
CA LEU A 231 28.00 0.20 -8.62
C LEU A 231 27.54 1.64 -8.78
N THR A 232 28.35 2.59 -8.35
CA THR A 232 28.15 4.02 -8.59
C THR A 232 29.39 4.58 -9.27
N TRP A 233 29.19 5.14 -10.45
CA TRP A 233 30.26 5.74 -11.25
C TRP A 233 29.87 7.15 -11.66
N ALA A 234 30.76 8.10 -11.35
CA ALA A 234 30.62 9.52 -11.70
C ALA A 234 31.67 9.93 -12.75
N PRO A 235 31.52 9.52 -14.04
CA PRO A 235 32.51 9.78 -15.09
C PRO A 235 32.72 11.28 -15.29
N GLY A 236 33.99 11.64 -15.42
CA GLY A 236 34.40 13.02 -15.72
C GLY A 236 34.67 13.87 -14.48
N ARG A 237 35.59 14.83 -14.63
CA ARG A 237 36.08 15.70 -13.54
C ARG A 237 35.01 16.62 -12.95
N ASN A 238 33.86 16.79 -13.59
CA ASN A 238 32.85 17.79 -13.23
C ASN A 238 31.69 17.23 -12.40
N GLY A 239 31.65 15.94 -12.12
CA GLY A 239 30.54 15.29 -11.35
C GLY A 239 29.13 15.50 -11.91
N ARG A 240 29.02 15.91 -13.21
CA ARG A 240 27.72 16.22 -13.83
C ARG A 240 26.93 15.00 -14.25
N THR A 241 27.58 13.87 -14.38
CA THR A 241 26.98 12.61 -14.76
C THR A 241 27.22 11.60 -13.65
N THR A 242 26.19 10.86 -13.27
CA THR A 242 26.30 9.72 -12.36
C THR A 242 25.56 8.54 -12.96
N VAL A 243 26.25 7.42 -13.08
CA VAL A 243 25.69 6.14 -13.50
C VAL A 243 25.61 5.24 -12.28
N ARG A 244 24.46 4.63 -12.06
CA ARG A 244 24.24 3.64 -11.00
C ARG A 244 23.74 2.36 -11.61
N ALA A 245 24.23 1.24 -11.13
CA ALA A 245 23.71 -0.08 -11.44
C ALA A 245 23.64 -0.89 -10.14
N SER A 246 22.61 -1.67 -9.99
CA SER A 246 22.48 -2.56 -8.83
C SER A 246 21.74 -3.83 -9.21
N TYR A 247 22.14 -4.91 -8.55
CA TYR A 247 21.43 -6.18 -8.55
C TYR A 247 21.30 -6.67 -7.12
N GLY A 248 20.18 -7.29 -6.80
CA GLY A 248 20.01 -7.90 -5.48
C GLY A 248 18.86 -8.88 -5.44
N ILE A 249 18.96 -9.78 -4.48
CA ILE A 249 17.88 -10.64 -4.04
C ILE A 249 17.25 -10.00 -2.80
N PHE A 250 15.93 -10.03 -2.74
CA PHE A 250 15.14 -9.52 -1.62
C PHE A 250 14.06 -10.55 -1.29
N TYR A 251 13.65 -10.59 -0.04
CA TYR A 251 12.55 -11.43 0.41
C TYR A 251 11.41 -10.57 0.91
N ASN A 252 10.18 -10.99 0.63
CA ASN A 252 8.98 -10.46 1.28
C ASN A 252 8.54 -11.44 2.34
N TRP A 253 8.23 -10.92 3.49
CA TRP A 253 7.75 -11.69 4.61
C TRP A 253 6.26 -12.04 4.46
N LEU A 254 5.85 -13.17 5.02
CA LEU A 254 4.46 -13.63 4.99
C LEU A 254 3.56 -12.61 5.70
N GLY A 255 2.56 -12.13 5.00
CA GLY A 255 1.60 -11.20 5.59
C GLY A 255 0.71 -11.88 6.66
N SER A 256 0.56 -11.23 7.81
CA SER A 256 -0.30 -11.72 8.90
C SER A 256 -1.73 -12.00 8.46
N ASN A 257 -2.24 -11.26 7.47
CA ASN A 257 -3.58 -11.43 6.92
C ASN A 257 -3.77 -12.77 6.21
N VAL A 258 -2.74 -13.31 5.56
CA VAL A 258 -2.81 -14.63 4.91
C VAL A 258 -2.90 -15.71 5.98
N TYR A 259 -2.04 -15.64 6.99
CA TYR A 259 -2.05 -16.59 8.10
C TYR A 259 -3.35 -16.50 8.90
N GLU A 260 -3.84 -15.31 9.20
CA GLU A 260 -5.14 -15.11 9.86
C GLU A 260 -6.29 -15.76 9.11
N GLN A 261 -6.35 -15.58 7.77
CA GLN A 261 -7.46 -16.12 6.97
C GLN A 261 -7.51 -17.64 6.99
N THR A 262 -6.36 -18.31 7.01
CA THR A 262 -6.30 -19.78 7.11
C THR A 262 -6.71 -20.28 8.51
N LEU A 263 -6.49 -19.50 9.56
CA LEU A 263 -6.98 -19.80 10.91
C LEU A 263 -8.46 -19.47 11.07
N ARG A 264 -8.98 -18.47 10.32
CA ARG A 264 -10.37 -18.02 10.43
C ARG A 264 -11.35 -19.02 9.85
N VAL A 265 -11.02 -19.64 8.72
CA VAL A 265 -11.90 -20.58 8.00
C VAL A 265 -11.16 -21.91 7.85
N ASP A 266 -10.83 -22.52 8.99
CA ASP A 266 -10.13 -23.81 9.07
C ASP A 266 -11.09 -25.03 9.04
N GLY A 267 -12.39 -24.76 9.01
CA GLY A 267 -13.44 -25.77 9.06
C GLY A 267 -13.67 -26.40 10.44
N VAL A 268 -12.94 -25.93 11.46
CA VAL A 268 -13.03 -26.40 12.86
C VAL A 268 -13.50 -25.28 13.79
N ARG A 269 -12.75 -24.15 13.82
CA ARG A 269 -13.05 -22.99 14.69
C ARG A 269 -14.21 -22.18 14.14
N GLN A 270 -14.16 -21.89 12.86
CA GLN A 270 -15.24 -21.23 12.14
C GLN A 270 -15.64 -22.03 10.92
N GLN A 271 -16.93 -22.08 10.69
CA GLN A 271 -17.52 -22.71 9.53
C GLN A 271 -18.37 -21.70 8.78
N GLU A 272 -18.37 -21.80 7.47
CA GLU A 272 -19.24 -21.04 6.59
C GLU A 272 -20.38 -21.95 6.14
N ILE A 273 -21.60 -21.57 6.49
CA ILE A 273 -22.81 -22.24 6.02
C ILE A 273 -23.24 -21.55 4.74
N ASN A 274 -23.52 -22.32 3.71
CA ASN A 274 -24.10 -21.84 2.48
C ASN A 274 -25.36 -22.66 2.17
N ILE A 275 -26.49 -22.00 1.99
CA ILE A 275 -27.78 -22.62 1.69
C ILE A 275 -28.22 -22.11 0.33
N VAL A 276 -28.46 -23.02 -0.60
CA VAL A 276 -28.93 -22.70 -1.95
C VAL A 276 -30.45 -22.72 -1.95
N ASN A 277 -31.07 -21.71 -2.55
CA ASN A 277 -32.52 -21.50 -2.63
C ASN A 277 -33.21 -21.60 -1.24
N PRO A 278 -32.73 -20.81 -0.23
CA PRO A 278 -33.34 -20.83 1.09
C PRO A 278 -34.74 -20.20 1.07
N SER A 279 -35.56 -20.48 2.07
CA SER A 279 -36.77 -19.69 2.33
C SER A 279 -36.39 -18.28 2.86
N TYR A 280 -37.32 -17.34 2.69
CA TYR A 280 -37.16 -15.94 3.11
C TYR A 280 -38.48 -15.45 3.73
N PRO A 281 -38.47 -14.72 4.87
CA PRO A 281 -37.30 -14.22 5.61
C PRO A 281 -36.67 -15.25 6.57
N ASP A 282 -37.26 -16.38 6.80
CA ASP A 282 -36.75 -17.38 7.71
C ASP A 282 -36.02 -18.51 6.97
N VAL A 283 -34.80 -18.81 7.39
CA VAL A 283 -33.93 -19.82 6.77
C VAL A 283 -34.44 -21.26 6.92
N GLY A 284 -35.37 -21.50 7.90
CA GLY A 284 -35.93 -22.80 8.22
C GLY A 284 -36.89 -23.31 7.17
N GLY A 285 -36.42 -23.97 6.15
CA GLY A 285 -37.26 -24.53 5.07
C GLY A 285 -36.47 -25.16 3.94
N ALA A 286 -37.02 -25.25 2.76
CA ALA A 286 -36.62 -26.06 1.60
C ALA A 286 -35.29 -25.70 0.92
N GLY A 287 -34.24 -25.35 1.64
CA GLY A 287 -32.93 -25.09 1.07
C GLY A 287 -31.96 -26.27 1.22
N THR A 288 -31.10 -26.49 0.23
CA THR A 288 -30.01 -27.45 0.33
C THR A 288 -28.82 -26.82 1.04
N VAL A 289 -28.39 -27.39 2.17
CA VAL A 289 -27.16 -26.95 2.83
C VAL A 289 -25.98 -27.41 1.98
N SER A 290 -25.22 -26.46 1.46
CA SER A 290 -23.95 -26.71 0.82
C SER A 290 -22.82 -26.51 1.84
N ALA A 291 -21.81 -27.34 1.77
CA ALA A 291 -20.63 -27.20 2.59
C ALA A 291 -19.92 -25.84 2.33
N GLY A 292 -19.31 -25.28 3.35
CA GLY A 292 -18.53 -24.04 3.24
C GLY A 292 -17.12 -24.27 2.70
N ASN A 293 -16.36 -23.20 2.63
CA ASN A 293 -14.95 -23.25 2.23
C ASN A 293 -14.05 -23.57 3.44
N LYS A 294 -12.90 -24.19 3.14
CA LYS A 294 -11.79 -24.40 4.08
C LYS A 294 -10.51 -23.86 3.46
N TYR A 295 -9.71 -23.16 4.27
CA TYR A 295 -8.38 -22.67 3.87
C TYR A 295 -7.29 -23.38 4.65
N VAL A 296 -6.23 -23.80 3.97
CA VAL A 296 -5.09 -24.48 4.58
C VAL A 296 -3.78 -23.91 4.03
N LEU A 297 -2.73 -23.89 4.84
CA LEU A 297 -1.39 -23.56 4.38
C LEU A 297 -0.74 -24.79 3.78
N GLY A 298 -0.09 -24.62 2.63
CA GLY A 298 0.86 -25.58 2.09
C GLY A 298 2.26 -25.41 2.72
N ASP A 299 3.24 -26.06 2.11
CA ASP A 299 4.66 -25.84 2.45
C ASP A 299 5.10 -24.50 1.85
N LEU A 300 5.16 -23.47 2.69
CA LEU A 300 5.42 -22.10 2.28
C LEU A 300 6.92 -21.83 2.14
N LYS A 301 7.26 -21.07 1.11
CA LYS A 301 8.59 -20.47 0.89
C LYS A 301 8.47 -18.95 0.93
N MET A 302 9.53 -18.27 1.35
CA MET A 302 9.57 -16.81 1.28
C MET A 302 9.49 -16.34 -0.17
N GLU A 303 8.62 -15.36 -0.45
CA GLU A 303 8.60 -14.70 -1.75
C GLU A 303 9.96 -14.08 -2.04
N ARG A 304 10.59 -14.49 -3.15
CA ARG A 304 11.93 -14.08 -3.54
C ARG A 304 11.89 -13.14 -4.74
N ILE A 305 12.56 -12.01 -4.62
CA ILE A 305 12.60 -10.96 -5.63
C ILE A 305 14.02 -10.80 -6.15
N HIS A 306 14.26 -11.13 -7.41
CA HIS A 306 15.45 -10.76 -8.15
C HIS A 306 15.22 -9.41 -8.80
N ARG A 307 16.03 -8.42 -8.44
CA ARG A 307 15.89 -7.07 -9.00
C ARG A 307 17.21 -6.56 -9.54
N PHE A 308 17.18 -6.18 -10.81
CA PHE A 308 18.22 -5.38 -11.44
C PHE A 308 17.70 -3.97 -11.65
N SER A 309 18.52 -2.96 -11.40
CA SER A 309 18.20 -1.56 -11.73
C SER A 309 19.44 -0.81 -12.19
N THR A 310 19.23 0.10 -13.15
CA THR A 310 20.26 1.04 -13.61
C THR A 310 19.66 2.43 -13.74
N ALA A 311 20.49 3.45 -13.53
CA ALA A 311 20.06 4.84 -13.69
C ALA A 311 21.24 5.70 -14.16
N VAL A 312 20.92 6.67 -14.99
CA VAL A 312 21.84 7.72 -15.42
C VAL A 312 21.22 9.06 -15.02
N ASP A 313 21.91 9.80 -14.16
CA ASP A 313 21.57 11.17 -13.79
C ASP A 313 22.56 12.12 -14.45
N ARG A 314 22.06 13.17 -15.07
CA ARG A 314 22.91 14.18 -15.71
C ARG A 314 22.42 15.60 -15.46
N THR A 315 23.33 16.43 -14.98
CA THR A 315 23.13 17.87 -14.92
C THR A 315 23.54 18.47 -16.29
N LEU A 316 22.55 18.74 -17.15
CA LEU A 316 22.75 19.26 -18.50
C LEU A 316 23.21 20.72 -18.45
N SER A 317 22.65 21.49 -17.53
CA SER A 317 23.04 22.87 -17.24
C SER A 317 22.79 23.20 -15.77
N PRO A 318 23.23 24.33 -15.23
CA PRO A 318 22.92 24.74 -13.85
C PRO A 318 21.43 24.77 -13.53
N LYS A 319 20.58 24.83 -14.57
CA LYS A 319 19.12 24.90 -14.43
C LYS A 319 18.42 23.59 -14.78
N VAL A 320 19.05 22.70 -15.53
CA VAL A 320 18.40 21.52 -16.11
C VAL A 320 19.07 20.24 -15.63
N ARG A 321 18.31 19.37 -15.01
CA ARG A 321 18.68 18.01 -14.65
C ARG A 321 17.78 17.03 -15.39
N ALA A 322 18.38 15.99 -15.93
CA ALA A 322 17.66 14.87 -16.52
C ALA A 322 18.15 13.57 -15.91
N SER A 323 17.25 12.62 -15.75
CA SER A 323 17.60 11.26 -15.37
C SER A 323 16.76 10.24 -16.14
N VAL A 324 17.34 9.07 -16.34
CA VAL A 324 16.63 7.91 -16.87
C VAL A 324 16.97 6.74 -15.97
N SER A 325 15.96 6.06 -15.46
CA SER A 325 16.13 4.81 -14.72
C SER A 325 15.40 3.67 -15.40
N PHE A 326 16.00 2.49 -15.35
CA PHE A 326 15.42 1.25 -15.83
C PHE A 326 15.53 0.21 -14.72
N ALA A 327 14.46 -0.57 -14.49
CA ALA A 327 14.45 -1.65 -13.53
C ALA A 327 13.70 -2.86 -14.08
N VAL A 328 14.23 -4.03 -13.77
CA VAL A 328 13.57 -5.32 -14.01
C VAL A 328 13.48 -6.03 -12.67
N ALA A 329 12.32 -6.58 -12.34
CA ALA A 329 12.19 -7.46 -11.19
C ALA A 329 11.39 -8.71 -11.53
N ARG A 330 11.87 -9.84 -11.02
CA ARG A 330 11.20 -11.13 -11.07
C ARG A 330 10.89 -11.56 -9.65
N PHE A 331 9.62 -11.77 -9.38
CA PHE A 331 9.08 -12.25 -8.12
C PHE A 331 8.76 -13.72 -8.29
N GLY A 332 9.38 -14.57 -7.50
CA GLY A 332 9.09 -16.00 -7.44
C GLY A 332 8.59 -16.38 -6.05
N ASN A 333 8.05 -17.58 -5.92
CA ASN A 333 7.41 -18.09 -4.71
C ASN A 333 6.25 -17.20 -4.22
N GLN A 334 5.53 -16.55 -5.14
CA GLN A 334 4.33 -15.81 -4.77
C GLN A 334 3.20 -16.76 -4.42
N LEU A 335 2.34 -16.33 -3.49
CA LEU A 335 1.27 -17.17 -2.99
C LEU A 335 0.09 -17.18 -3.95
N ARG A 336 -0.48 -18.37 -4.16
CA ARG A 336 -1.78 -18.58 -4.80
C ARG A 336 -2.60 -19.64 -4.09
N GLY A 337 -3.89 -19.75 -4.44
CA GLY A 337 -4.78 -20.80 -4.01
C GLY A 337 -4.80 -21.98 -4.99
N VAL A 338 -4.85 -23.18 -4.47
CA VAL A 338 -5.15 -24.42 -5.20
C VAL A 338 -6.37 -25.06 -4.56
N ASN A 339 -7.41 -25.32 -5.35
CA ASN A 339 -8.58 -26.01 -4.84
C ASN A 339 -8.34 -27.53 -4.84
N LEU A 340 -8.05 -28.10 -3.69
CA LEU A 340 -7.87 -29.54 -3.50
C LEU A 340 -9.20 -30.33 -3.57
N ASN A 341 -10.33 -29.60 -3.52
CA ASN A 341 -11.67 -30.19 -3.50
C ASN A 341 -12.48 -29.84 -4.77
N ALA A 342 -11.79 -29.47 -5.85
CA ALA A 342 -12.44 -29.30 -7.14
C ALA A 342 -13.12 -30.61 -7.57
N PRO A 343 -14.33 -30.56 -8.17
CA PRO A 343 -15.01 -31.76 -8.62
C PRO A 343 -14.22 -32.53 -9.67
N VAL A 344 -14.07 -33.83 -9.49
CA VAL A 344 -13.53 -34.75 -10.50
C VAL A 344 -14.70 -35.61 -10.99
N ASN A 345 -15.02 -35.52 -12.28
CA ASN A 345 -16.21 -36.16 -12.86
C ASN A 345 -17.52 -35.81 -12.09
N GLY A 346 -17.66 -34.56 -11.66
CA GLY A 346 -18.83 -34.08 -10.91
C GLY A 346 -18.88 -34.48 -9.44
N VAL A 347 -17.86 -35.19 -8.92
CA VAL A 347 -17.81 -35.64 -7.52
C VAL A 347 -16.68 -34.91 -6.78
N ARG A 348 -16.96 -34.35 -5.63
CA ARG A 348 -15.97 -33.71 -4.77
C ARG A 348 -15.23 -34.76 -3.92
N PRO A 349 -13.87 -34.67 -3.82
CA PRO A 349 -13.11 -35.56 -2.97
C PRO A 349 -13.54 -35.56 -1.51
N ASP A 350 -13.87 -34.39 -0.95
CA ASP A 350 -14.40 -34.25 0.43
C ASP A 350 -15.78 -33.59 0.37
N PRO A 351 -16.87 -34.36 0.61
CA PRO A 351 -18.23 -33.81 0.57
C PRO A 351 -18.54 -32.86 1.75
N ALA A 352 -17.69 -32.82 2.79
CA ALA A 352 -17.88 -31.93 3.93
C ALA A 352 -17.57 -30.45 3.59
N PHE A 353 -16.89 -30.18 2.47
CA PHE A 353 -16.53 -28.83 2.05
C PHE A 353 -16.93 -28.56 0.59
N ALA A 354 -17.31 -27.32 0.30
CA ALA A 354 -17.45 -26.85 -1.08
C ALA A 354 -16.07 -26.75 -1.72
N ASN A 355 -15.16 -26.04 -1.07
CA ASN A 355 -13.80 -25.91 -1.54
C ASN A 355 -12.80 -26.07 -0.39
N VAL A 356 -11.68 -26.71 -0.66
CA VAL A 356 -10.50 -26.76 0.21
C VAL A 356 -9.38 -26.05 -0.52
N ILE A 357 -9.17 -24.78 -0.17
CA ILE A 357 -8.17 -23.93 -0.84
C ILE A 357 -6.85 -24.02 -0.07
N GLN A 358 -5.85 -24.64 -0.69
CA GLN A 358 -4.49 -24.66 -0.18
C GLN A 358 -3.69 -23.48 -0.72
N VAL A 359 -3.05 -22.73 0.17
CA VAL A 359 -2.13 -21.64 -0.19
C VAL A 359 -0.76 -22.23 -0.49
N VAL A 360 -0.26 -22.03 -1.72
CA VAL A 360 1.02 -22.56 -2.18
C VAL A 360 1.91 -21.47 -2.78
N PRO A 361 3.27 -21.59 -2.72
CA PRO A 361 4.21 -20.56 -3.13
C PRO A 361 4.78 -20.81 -4.53
N ASP A 362 3.96 -20.95 -5.56
CA ASP A 362 4.40 -21.30 -6.92
C ASP A 362 4.00 -20.28 -8.00
N ALA A 363 3.39 -19.14 -7.60
CA ALA A 363 3.10 -18.07 -8.53
C ALA A 363 4.30 -17.13 -8.76
N GLU A 364 4.26 -16.41 -9.88
CA GLU A 364 5.33 -15.50 -10.30
C GLU A 364 4.78 -14.15 -10.82
N THR A 365 5.60 -13.09 -10.68
CA THR A 365 5.38 -11.79 -11.32
C THR A 365 6.67 -11.29 -11.96
N HIS A 366 6.57 -10.74 -13.17
CA HIS A 366 7.66 -10.05 -13.84
C HIS A 366 7.30 -8.59 -14.05
N THR A 367 8.21 -7.67 -13.73
CA THR A 367 8.01 -6.25 -13.92
C THR A 367 9.17 -5.60 -14.67
N TYR A 368 8.84 -4.65 -15.54
CA TYR A 368 9.77 -3.82 -16.29
C TYR A 368 9.35 -2.37 -16.11
N ASP A 369 10.24 -1.52 -15.63
CA ASP A 369 10.01 -0.12 -15.39
C ASP A 369 11.05 0.74 -16.12
N LEU A 370 10.62 1.70 -16.93
CA LEU A 370 11.45 2.73 -17.53
C LEU A 370 10.92 4.10 -17.11
N VAL A 371 11.79 4.91 -16.50
CA VAL A 371 11.37 6.19 -15.92
C VAL A 371 12.36 7.31 -16.34
N PRO A 372 12.12 8.01 -17.44
CA PRO A 372 12.74 9.30 -17.70
C PRO A 372 12.12 10.40 -16.83
N ASP A 373 12.98 11.28 -16.31
CA ASP A 373 12.62 12.43 -15.48
C ASP A 373 13.42 13.65 -15.95
N ILE A 374 12.78 14.81 -16.00
CA ILE A 374 13.44 16.09 -16.27
C ILE A 374 12.96 17.14 -15.27
N SER A 375 13.91 17.88 -14.73
CA SER A 375 13.65 19.01 -13.83
C SER A 375 14.35 20.26 -14.33
N VAL A 376 13.58 21.33 -14.54
CA VAL A 376 14.08 22.65 -14.93
C VAL A 376 13.87 23.60 -13.77
N ASN A 377 14.95 24.05 -13.16
CA ASN A 377 14.96 25.03 -12.08
C ASN A 377 15.49 26.38 -12.61
N PHE A 378 14.60 27.29 -12.92
CA PHE A 378 14.96 28.60 -13.47
C PHE A 378 15.70 29.48 -12.44
N ALA A 379 15.56 29.20 -11.14
CA ALA A 379 16.27 29.89 -10.07
C ALA A 379 17.70 29.40 -9.83
N GLY A 380 18.17 28.40 -10.61
CA GLY A 380 19.50 27.82 -10.44
C GLY A 380 20.60 28.87 -10.40
N GLY A 381 21.26 29.03 -9.27
CA GLY A 381 22.37 29.96 -9.05
C GLY A 381 22.01 31.35 -8.50
N ILE A 382 20.73 31.64 -8.22
CA ILE A 382 20.34 32.91 -7.58
C ILE A 382 20.56 32.78 -6.08
N ARG A 383 21.64 33.33 -5.56
CA ARG A 383 21.85 33.56 -4.13
C ARG A 383 21.14 34.85 -3.74
N ASN A 384 20.24 34.77 -2.73
CA ASN A 384 19.62 35.91 -2.02
C ASN A 384 19.05 37.03 -2.90
N ALA A 385 18.39 36.68 -4.01
CA ALA A 385 17.61 37.68 -4.73
C ALA A 385 16.51 38.25 -3.84
N ASP A 386 16.40 39.56 -3.82
CA ASP A 386 15.42 40.33 -3.07
C ASP A 386 14.02 39.68 -3.15
N GLN A 387 13.58 39.10 -2.03
CA GLN A 387 12.36 38.32 -1.97
C GLN A 387 11.10 39.19 -2.16
N ALA A 388 11.26 40.49 -2.07
CA ALA A 388 10.18 41.46 -2.14
C ALA A 388 9.71 41.76 -3.58
N LYS A 389 10.51 41.45 -4.61
CA LYS A 389 10.19 41.73 -6.00
C LYS A 389 9.70 40.49 -6.72
N TRP A 390 8.80 40.68 -7.68
CA TRP A 390 8.37 39.65 -8.61
C TRP A 390 9.57 39.07 -9.36
N ASN A 391 9.78 37.74 -9.29
CA ASN A 391 10.86 37.06 -9.98
C ASN A 391 10.36 35.72 -10.55
N PRO A 392 9.97 35.67 -11.83
CA PRO A 392 9.48 34.46 -12.48
C PRO A 392 10.52 33.35 -12.55
N ARG A 393 11.83 33.67 -12.39
CA ARG A 393 12.90 32.66 -12.33
C ARG A 393 12.82 31.76 -11.09
N ARG A 394 12.03 32.08 -10.06
CA ARG A 394 11.78 31.20 -8.92
C ARG A 394 10.74 30.13 -9.23
N THR A 395 10.82 29.59 -10.42
CA THR A 395 9.90 28.55 -10.91
C THR A 395 10.70 27.27 -11.19
N VAL A 396 10.11 26.15 -10.79
CA VAL A 396 10.61 24.81 -11.05
C VAL A 396 9.55 24.06 -11.84
N ILE A 397 9.96 23.50 -12.96
CA ILE A 397 9.15 22.58 -13.78
C ILE A 397 9.72 21.19 -13.62
N ARG A 398 8.87 20.21 -13.35
CA ARG A 398 9.25 18.80 -13.33
C ARG A 398 8.31 18.02 -14.22
N PHE A 399 8.88 17.09 -14.95
CA PHE A 399 8.13 16.14 -15.75
C PHE A 399 8.73 14.76 -15.57
N ASN A 400 7.88 13.78 -15.25
CA ASN A 400 8.23 12.40 -15.06
C ASN A 400 7.28 11.55 -15.92
N TYR A 401 7.86 10.67 -16.69
CA TYR A 401 7.11 9.62 -17.40
C TYR A 401 7.54 8.27 -16.87
N ARG A 402 6.59 7.37 -16.68
CA ARG A 402 6.84 5.97 -16.34
C ARG A 402 6.18 5.08 -17.38
N HIS A 403 7.00 4.28 -18.02
CA HIS A 403 6.52 3.11 -18.77
C HIS A 403 6.74 1.87 -17.93
N ARG A 404 5.65 1.17 -17.61
CA ARG A 404 5.68 -0.07 -16.83
C ARG A 404 4.99 -1.18 -17.59
N ARG A 405 5.56 -2.38 -17.50
CA ARG A 405 4.88 -3.63 -17.82
C ARG A 405 4.98 -4.55 -16.61
N ALA A 406 3.87 -5.09 -16.17
CA ALA A 406 3.81 -6.05 -15.10
C ALA A 406 2.94 -7.23 -15.54
N TYR A 407 3.49 -8.43 -15.47
CA TYR A 407 2.80 -9.67 -15.81
C TYR A 407 2.89 -10.62 -14.62
N ASN A 408 1.81 -11.35 -14.36
CA ASN A 408 1.77 -12.37 -13.33
C ASN A 408 0.84 -13.52 -13.75
N ASN A 409 0.94 -14.63 -13.02
CA ASN A 409 0.10 -15.81 -13.22
C ASN A 409 -0.88 -16.07 -12.07
N SER A 410 -0.98 -15.16 -11.08
CA SER A 410 -1.95 -15.24 -9.99
C SER A 410 -2.33 -13.85 -9.48
N ASP A 411 -3.53 -13.72 -8.91
CA ASP A 411 -4.02 -12.47 -8.29
C ASP A 411 -3.94 -12.49 -6.74
N GLY A 412 -3.22 -13.45 -6.16
CA GLY A 412 -2.93 -13.49 -4.72
C GLY A 412 -3.19 -14.83 -4.04
N ALA A 413 -2.89 -14.89 -2.75
CA ALA A 413 -2.79 -16.11 -1.96
C ALA A 413 -4.02 -17.04 -1.99
N PHE A 414 -5.22 -16.49 -2.19
CA PHE A 414 -6.47 -17.26 -2.24
C PHE A 414 -7.10 -17.28 -3.64
N SER A 415 -6.38 -16.77 -4.64
CA SER A 415 -6.83 -16.80 -6.03
C SER A 415 -6.61 -18.18 -6.62
N VAL A 416 -7.68 -18.81 -7.08
CA VAL A 416 -7.67 -20.12 -7.72
C VAL A 416 -7.79 -19.94 -9.23
N SER A 417 -7.02 -20.72 -10.00
CA SER A 417 -7.18 -20.77 -11.44
C SER A 417 -8.46 -21.52 -11.82
N PRO A 418 -9.28 -21.03 -12.75
CA PRO A 418 -10.46 -21.76 -13.23
C PRO A 418 -10.13 -23.13 -13.86
N SER A 419 -8.95 -23.24 -14.51
CA SER A 419 -8.47 -24.49 -15.11
C SER A 419 -7.70 -25.39 -14.13
N GLY A 420 -7.41 -24.90 -12.89
CA GLY A 420 -6.52 -25.57 -11.95
C GLY A 420 -5.02 -25.44 -12.30
N SER A 421 -4.67 -25.08 -13.55
CA SER A 421 -3.29 -24.86 -14.03
C SER A 421 -2.88 -23.39 -13.95
N LEU A 422 -1.56 -23.13 -13.96
CA LEU A 422 -1.00 -21.78 -14.14
C LEU A 422 -0.64 -21.46 -15.59
N ASP A 423 -0.66 -22.45 -16.49
CA ASP A 423 -0.17 -22.31 -17.86
C ASP A 423 -0.97 -21.27 -18.67
N ASP A 424 -2.27 -21.18 -18.43
CA ASP A 424 -3.19 -20.24 -19.07
C ASP A 424 -3.42 -18.95 -18.24
N GLN A 425 -2.71 -18.79 -17.12
CA GLN A 425 -2.92 -17.66 -16.20
C GLN A 425 -1.96 -16.49 -16.42
N TRP A 426 -0.93 -16.66 -17.28
CA TRP A 426 0.06 -15.61 -17.51
C TRP A 426 -0.53 -14.42 -18.25
N ALA A 427 -0.67 -13.29 -17.57
CA ALA A 427 -1.39 -12.12 -18.06
C ALA A 427 -0.85 -10.81 -17.46
N PRO A 428 -1.22 -9.64 -18.00
CA PRO A 428 -0.96 -8.37 -17.32
C PRO A 428 -1.48 -8.40 -15.88
N ALA A 429 -0.62 -8.03 -14.92
CA ALA A 429 -1.02 -7.95 -13.51
C ALA A 429 -2.09 -6.88 -13.31
N GLY A 430 -3.02 -7.07 -12.35
CA GLY A 430 -4.12 -6.13 -12.10
C GLY A 430 -3.69 -4.67 -11.85
N GLY A 431 -2.45 -4.45 -11.37
CA GLY A 431 -1.85 -3.14 -11.21
C GLY A 431 -1.03 -2.62 -12.40
N ASP A 432 -1.09 -3.26 -13.59
CA ASP A 432 -0.33 -2.89 -14.79
C ASP A 432 -0.89 -1.61 -15.44
N GLN A 433 -0.46 -0.45 -14.93
CA GLN A 433 -0.64 0.85 -15.59
C GLN A 433 0.54 1.11 -16.51
N ARG A 434 0.40 0.83 -17.82
CA ARG A 434 1.50 0.89 -18.80
C ARG A 434 2.16 2.25 -18.91
N HIS A 435 1.38 3.31 -18.85
CA HIS A 435 1.85 4.68 -19.02
C HIS A 435 1.38 5.54 -17.87
N ARG A 436 2.30 6.27 -17.27
CA ARG A 436 1.98 7.28 -16.29
C ARG A 436 2.80 8.53 -16.53
N PHE A 437 2.13 9.66 -16.65
CA PHE A 437 2.69 10.99 -16.81
C PHE A 437 2.44 11.80 -15.55
N ARG A 438 3.48 12.46 -15.06
CA ARG A 438 3.38 13.41 -13.96
C ARG A 438 4.11 14.68 -14.37
N GLY A 439 3.39 15.80 -14.34
CA GLY A 439 3.93 17.12 -14.54
C GLY A 439 3.65 18.00 -13.34
N SER A 440 4.59 18.89 -13.00
CA SER A 440 4.31 19.92 -12.01
C SER A 440 5.09 21.19 -12.33
N ILE A 441 4.42 22.32 -12.09
CA ILE A 441 5.00 23.65 -12.11
C ILE A 441 4.81 24.21 -10.72
N SER A 442 5.90 24.54 -10.04
CA SER A 442 5.87 25.18 -8.72
C SER A 442 6.60 26.51 -8.80
N SER A 443 6.02 27.55 -8.27
CA SER A 443 6.56 28.92 -8.34
C SER A 443 6.45 29.62 -6.99
N GLN A 444 7.53 30.30 -6.64
CA GLN A 444 7.63 31.27 -5.55
C GLN A 444 8.00 32.63 -6.10
N ALA A 445 7.45 32.97 -7.27
CA ALA A 445 7.80 34.18 -8.02
C ALA A 445 7.55 35.49 -7.25
N TYR A 446 6.68 35.44 -6.25
CA TYR A 446 6.38 36.56 -5.37
C TYR A 446 6.60 36.20 -3.90
N ARG A 447 6.94 37.20 -3.08
CA ARG A 447 7.19 37.06 -1.65
C ARG A 447 6.05 36.31 -0.95
N ASN A 448 6.41 35.24 -0.21
CA ASN A 448 5.48 34.43 0.60
C ASN A 448 4.33 33.78 -0.19
N LEU A 449 4.26 33.96 -1.51
CA LEU A 449 3.30 33.29 -2.39
C LEU A 449 3.92 32.01 -2.95
N ASN A 450 3.29 30.87 -2.66
CA ASN A 450 3.61 29.60 -3.29
C ASN A 450 2.45 29.21 -4.20
N ALA A 451 2.71 28.96 -5.44
CA ALA A 451 1.75 28.45 -6.40
C ALA A 451 2.27 27.16 -7.00
N GLN A 452 1.44 26.15 -7.07
CA GLN A 452 1.75 24.88 -7.69
C GLN A 452 0.58 24.41 -8.54
N VAL A 453 0.88 23.96 -9.76
CA VAL A 453 -0.04 23.20 -10.61
C VAL A 453 0.59 21.84 -10.85
N SER A 454 -0.20 20.81 -10.76
CA SER A 454 0.26 19.42 -11.04
C SER A 454 -0.74 18.73 -11.95
N TRP A 455 -0.18 17.85 -12.77
CA TRP A 455 -0.91 16.99 -13.69
C TRP A 455 -0.46 15.53 -13.46
N ASP A 456 -1.42 14.63 -13.27
CA ASP A 456 -1.21 13.18 -13.22
C ASP A 456 -2.14 12.55 -14.25
N ALA A 457 -1.57 11.80 -15.19
CA ALA A 457 -2.33 11.03 -16.16
C ALA A 457 -1.78 9.61 -16.23
N ASN A 458 -2.66 8.63 -16.29
CA ASN A 458 -2.25 7.23 -16.36
C ASN A 458 -3.20 6.42 -17.25
N SER A 459 -2.62 5.42 -17.92
CA SER A 459 -3.40 4.39 -18.57
C SER A 459 -4.16 3.57 -17.53
N GLY A 460 -5.36 3.12 -17.86
CA GLY A 460 -6.13 2.25 -17.01
C GLY A 460 -5.42 0.93 -16.72
N GLY A 461 -5.70 0.35 -15.55
CA GLY A 461 -5.33 -1.03 -15.24
C GLY A 461 -6.16 -2.03 -16.04
N PRO A 462 -5.70 -3.28 -16.15
CA PRO A 462 -6.47 -4.33 -16.79
C PRO A 462 -7.56 -4.88 -15.87
N TYR A 463 -8.57 -5.55 -16.47
CA TYR A 463 -9.56 -6.35 -15.76
C TYR A 463 -9.92 -7.59 -16.58
N THR A 464 -10.46 -8.62 -15.91
CA THR A 464 -10.83 -9.90 -16.49
C THR A 464 -12.31 -9.92 -16.87
N ILE A 465 -12.63 -10.51 -18.01
CA ILE A 465 -13.99 -10.89 -18.36
C ILE A 465 -14.26 -12.28 -17.80
N THR A 466 -15.37 -12.43 -17.07
CA THR A 466 -15.87 -13.69 -16.54
C THR A 466 -17.28 -13.95 -17.03
N THR A 467 -17.67 -15.23 -17.16
CA THR A 467 -19.02 -15.61 -17.58
C THR A 467 -20.08 -15.17 -16.58
N GLY A 468 -19.73 -15.11 -15.28
CA GLY A 468 -20.65 -14.83 -14.18
C GLY A 468 -21.43 -16.06 -13.73
N THR A 469 -21.12 -17.22 -14.28
CA THR A 469 -21.64 -18.54 -13.95
C THR A 469 -20.51 -19.43 -13.43
N ASP A 470 -20.84 -20.54 -12.84
CA ASP A 470 -19.92 -21.59 -12.39
C ASP A 470 -19.95 -22.68 -13.47
N ASP A 471 -19.11 -22.52 -14.49
CA ASP A 471 -19.17 -23.35 -15.69
C ASP A 471 -18.43 -24.68 -15.48
N ASN A 472 -17.47 -24.72 -14.56
CA ASN A 472 -16.69 -25.90 -14.21
C ASN A 472 -17.23 -26.66 -12.96
N GLY A 473 -18.26 -26.13 -12.29
CA GLY A 473 -18.93 -26.74 -11.14
C GLY A 473 -18.11 -26.72 -9.84
N ASP A 474 -17.07 -25.88 -9.74
CA ASP A 474 -16.22 -25.81 -8.56
C ASP A 474 -16.72 -24.86 -7.47
N SER A 475 -17.83 -24.17 -7.69
CA SER A 475 -18.45 -23.15 -6.83
C SER A 475 -17.62 -21.87 -6.69
N ILE A 476 -16.70 -21.61 -7.62
CA ILE A 476 -15.92 -20.37 -7.71
C ILE A 476 -16.29 -19.65 -9.00
N PHE A 477 -16.96 -18.50 -8.92
CA PHE A 477 -17.51 -17.76 -10.05
C PHE A 477 -16.44 -16.91 -10.77
N ASN A 478 -15.35 -17.55 -11.19
CA ASN A 478 -14.23 -16.92 -11.88
C ASN A 478 -14.00 -17.46 -13.29
N ASP A 479 -14.93 -18.29 -13.79
CA ASP A 479 -14.87 -18.86 -15.13
C ASP A 479 -14.87 -17.79 -16.21
N ARG A 480 -14.14 -18.07 -17.28
CA ARG A 480 -13.93 -17.14 -18.40
C ARG A 480 -14.52 -17.72 -19.68
N PRO A 481 -15.01 -16.86 -20.58
CA PRO A 481 -15.40 -17.31 -21.91
C PRO A 481 -14.27 -18.04 -22.62
N LEU A 482 -14.61 -18.98 -23.48
CA LEU A 482 -13.62 -19.74 -24.25
C LEU A 482 -12.66 -18.80 -25.00
N LEU A 483 -11.35 -19.08 -24.93
CA LEU A 483 -10.26 -18.31 -25.53
C LEU A 483 -10.05 -16.89 -24.97
N VAL A 484 -10.78 -16.50 -23.92
CA VAL A 484 -10.55 -15.21 -23.24
C VAL A 484 -9.57 -15.40 -22.08
N GLY A 485 -8.42 -14.76 -22.16
CA GLY A 485 -7.40 -14.77 -21.12
C GLY A 485 -7.78 -13.90 -19.91
N ARG A 486 -6.98 -13.99 -18.86
CA ARG A 486 -7.09 -13.13 -17.69
C ARG A 486 -6.61 -11.70 -18.05
N ASN A 487 -7.27 -10.67 -17.52
CA ASN A 487 -6.83 -9.28 -17.62
C ASN A 487 -6.64 -8.77 -19.07
N THR A 488 -7.53 -9.17 -20.00
CA THR A 488 -7.48 -8.77 -21.41
C THR A 488 -7.99 -7.36 -21.65
N GLU A 489 -8.98 -6.94 -20.86
CA GLU A 489 -9.61 -5.63 -21.03
C GLU A 489 -8.93 -4.56 -20.17
N ARG A 490 -9.13 -3.28 -20.50
CA ARG A 490 -8.53 -2.16 -19.77
C ARG A 490 -9.51 -1.04 -19.48
N VAL A 491 -9.42 -0.53 -18.25
CA VAL A 491 -10.11 0.69 -17.83
C VAL A 491 -9.59 1.88 -18.65
N PRO A 492 -10.43 2.86 -19.03
CA PRO A 492 -10.01 4.06 -19.75
C PRO A 492 -8.94 4.88 -19.02
N TRP A 493 -8.26 5.73 -19.79
CA TRP A 493 -7.27 6.68 -19.27
C TRP A 493 -7.88 7.63 -18.23
N ARG A 494 -7.13 7.85 -17.15
CA ARG A 494 -7.43 8.86 -16.14
C ARG A 494 -6.49 10.04 -16.27
N SER A 495 -7.00 11.25 -16.05
CA SER A 495 -6.21 12.48 -16.04
C SER A 495 -6.78 13.46 -15.02
N THR A 496 -5.93 13.99 -14.17
CA THR A 496 -6.30 14.92 -13.11
C THR A 496 -5.34 16.09 -13.06
N PHE A 497 -5.88 17.30 -13.14
CA PHE A 497 -5.14 18.53 -12.87
C PHE A 497 -5.51 19.03 -11.47
N SER A 498 -4.49 19.43 -10.71
CA SER A 498 -4.67 19.99 -9.37
C SER A 498 -3.83 21.26 -9.22
N ALA A 499 -4.33 22.23 -8.47
CA ALA A 499 -3.59 23.43 -8.12
C ALA A 499 -3.60 23.67 -6.62
N ASN A 500 -2.55 24.28 -6.14
CA ASN A 500 -2.46 24.79 -4.78
C ASN A 500 -1.83 26.18 -4.83
N VAL A 501 -2.47 27.14 -4.16
CA VAL A 501 -1.93 28.48 -3.98
C VAL A 501 -1.96 28.78 -2.50
N SER A 502 -0.83 29.18 -1.94
CA SER A 502 -0.73 29.56 -0.53
C SER A 502 0.02 30.87 -0.37
N TYR A 503 -0.49 31.72 0.51
CA TYR A 503 0.13 32.98 0.87
C TYR A 503 0.35 33.03 2.38
N THR A 504 1.60 33.32 2.80
CA THR A 504 1.95 33.42 4.22
C THR A 504 2.16 34.88 4.60
N ILE A 505 1.37 35.35 5.55
CA ILE A 505 1.51 36.67 6.19
C ILE A 505 2.41 36.49 7.40
N PRO A 506 3.66 37.01 7.40
CA PRO A 506 4.55 36.90 8.56
C PRO A 506 4.05 37.80 9.71
N ILE A 507 4.06 37.28 10.93
CA ILE A 507 3.73 38.03 12.14
C ILE A 507 5.04 38.21 12.93
N GLY A 508 5.47 39.47 13.10
CA GLY A 508 6.73 39.84 13.76
C GLY A 508 7.92 39.97 12.82
N SER A 509 8.97 40.66 13.28
CA SER A 509 10.21 40.83 12.53
C SER A 509 10.96 39.49 12.40
N ALA A 510 11.27 39.10 11.18
CA ALA A 510 12.14 37.96 10.92
C ALA A 510 13.54 38.27 11.53
N ARG A 511 13.91 37.59 12.62
CA ARG A 511 15.31 37.54 13.04
C ARG A 511 16.07 36.77 11.96
N ALA A 512 17.01 37.41 11.31
CA ALA A 512 17.93 36.74 10.41
C ALA A 512 18.64 35.61 11.19
N PRO A 513 18.77 34.40 10.64
CA PRO A 513 19.57 33.38 11.28
C PRO A 513 21.02 33.85 11.30
N GLU A 514 21.58 34.03 12.50
CA GLU A 514 23.00 34.21 12.70
C GLU A 514 23.71 33.00 12.07
N GLY A 515 24.73 33.28 11.27
CA GLY A 515 25.41 32.32 10.44
C GLY A 515 26.06 31.19 11.22
N GLY A 516 25.47 30.02 11.14
CA GLY A 516 26.12 28.77 11.46
C GLY A 516 26.72 28.19 10.18
N VAL A 517 28.04 28.18 10.11
CA VAL A 517 28.80 27.52 9.04
C VAL A 517 28.61 26.00 9.17
N GLY A 518 27.60 25.46 8.50
CA GLY A 518 27.37 24.03 8.39
C GLY A 518 28.14 23.44 7.19
N ARG A 519 29.22 22.75 7.47
CA ARG A 519 29.93 21.90 6.50
C ARG A 519 28.97 20.87 5.90
N GLY A 520 28.97 20.78 4.57
CA GLY A 520 28.17 19.87 3.81
C GLY A 520 28.45 18.40 4.14
N GLY A 521 27.39 17.69 4.53
CA GLY A 521 27.34 16.24 4.59
C GLY A 521 26.59 15.72 3.35
N ALA A 522 27.25 14.89 2.56
CA ALA A 522 26.69 14.23 1.40
C ALA A 522 25.54 13.30 1.85
N GLY A 523 24.33 13.61 1.42
CA GLY A 523 23.15 12.80 1.70
C GLY A 523 23.11 11.57 0.81
N GLY A 524 23.43 10.40 1.37
CA GLY A 524 23.15 9.11 0.77
C GLY A 524 21.64 8.85 0.73
N GLY A 525 21.09 8.69 -0.46
CA GLY A 525 19.69 8.32 -0.67
C GLY A 525 19.43 6.90 -0.16
N ARG A 526 18.40 6.73 0.65
CA ARG A 526 17.91 5.43 1.09
C ARG A 526 17.34 4.66 -0.09
N PRO A 527 17.69 3.36 -0.28
CA PRO A 527 16.90 2.47 -1.13
C PRO A 527 15.57 2.18 -0.41
N GLY A 528 14.46 2.59 -1.03
CA GLY A 528 13.15 2.19 -0.55
C GLY A 528 12.95 0.69 -0.74
N GLY A 529 12.70 -0.04 0.33
CA GLY A 529 12.20 -1.40 0.29
C GLY A 529 10.79 -1.45 -0.29
N PRO A 530 10.39 -2.55 -0.96
CA PRO A 530 9.04 -2.72 -1.44
C PRO A 530 8.12 -3.06 -0.25
N GLY A 531 7.41 -2.05 0.26
CA GLY A 531 6.34 -2.25 1.23
C GLY A 531 5.04 -2.52 0.50
N GLY A 532 4.33 -3.55 0.97
CA GLY A 532 3.05 -4.01 0.48
C GLY A 532 1.97 -2.93 0.39
N GLY A 533 1.07 -3.15 -0.55
CA GLY A 533 -0.08 -2.29 -0.80
C GLY A 533 -1.09 -2.29 0.34
N GLY A 534 -1.73 -1.18 0.52
CA GLY A 534 -2.94 -1.07 1.35
C GLY A 534 -3.05 0.30 2.03
N GLY A 535 -4.05 1.06 1.61
CA GLY A 535 -4.58 2.16 2.41
C GLY A 535 -4.12 3.55 1.99
N GLY A 536 -4.95 4.23 1.22
CA GLY A 536 -4.82 5.64 0.88
C GLY A 536 -4.84 6.53 2.12
N GLY A 537 -3.66 6.82 2.67
CA GLY A 537 -3.47 7.91 3.61
C GLY A 537 -3.11 9.18 2.84
N ARG A 538 -3.90 10.24 2.97
CA ARG A 538 -3.59 11.58 2.48
C ARG A 538 -2.24 12.01 3.08
N GLY A 539 -1.18 11.90 2.31
CA GLY A 539 0.13 12.42 2.68
C GLY A 539 0.09 13.94 2.70
N GLY A 540 0.15 14.52 3.86
CA GLY A 540 0.52 15.92 4.04
C GLY A 540 1.94 16.13 3.50
N PRO A 541 2.30 17.34 3.04
CA PRO A 541 3.62 17.63 2.55
C PRO A 541 4.68 17.32 3.61
N PRO A 542 5.87 16.78 3.23
CA PRO A 542 6.94 16.48 4.17
C PRO A 542 7.34 17.75 4.91
N ALA A 543 7.36 17.69 6.24
CA ALA A 543 7.85 18.77 7.08
C ALA A 543 9.32 19.04 6.72
N GLY A 544 9.59 20.18 6.12
CA GLY A 544 10.93 20.64 5.77
C GLY A 544 11.78 20.71 7.04
N ARG A 545 12.98 20.18 6.95
CA ARG A 545 13.99 20.26 8.01
C ARG A 545 14.28 21.72 8.37
N GLY A 546 14.12 22.07 9.64
CA GLY A 546 14.93 22.99 10.42
C GLY A 546 15.26 24.38 9.84
N GLY A 547 14.26 25.12 9.37
CA GLY A 547 14.28 26.59 9.41
C GLY A 547 13.38 27.01 10.54
N GLY A 548 13.82 27.92 11.42
CA GLY A 548 13.02 28.44 12.52
C GLY A 548 11.62 28.77 12.04
N ARG A 549 10.59 28.22 12.71
CA ARG A 549 9.19 28.43 12.31
C ARG A 549 8.91 29.94 12.31
N GLN A 550 8.73 30.50 11.13
CA GLN A 550 8.34 31.88 11.00
C GLN A 550 6.88 31.98 11.50
N LYS A 551 6.69 32.75 12.56
CA LYS A 551 5.33 33.04 13.04
C LYS A 551 4.53 33.72 11.93
N GLY A 552 3.31 33.28 11.73
CA GLY A 552 2.52 33.84 10.64
C GLY A 552 1.19 33.14 10.39
N ILE A 553 0.40 33.76 9.54
CA ILE A 553 -0.88 33.22 9.06
C ILE A 553 -0.68 32.75 7.62
N THR A 554 -0.95 31.49 7.34
CA THR A 554 -0.94 30.95 5.99
C THR A 554 -2.36 30.69 5.53
N ILE A 555 -2.75 31.34 4.45
CA ILE A 555 -4.01 31.12 3.74
C ILE A 555 -3.67 30.25 2.53
N SER A 556 -4.37 29.14 2.34
CA SER A 556 -4.15 28.30 1.16
C SER A 556 -5.48 27.86 0.54
N VAL A 557 -5.48 27.87 -0.78
CA VAL A 557 -6.56 27.35 -1.63
C VAL A 557 -5.99 26.18 -2.40
N SER A 558 -6.60 25.01 -2.26
CA SER A 558 -6.28 23.84 -3.04
C SER A 558 -7.48 23.42 -3.88
N ALA A 559 -7.24 23.10 -5.14
CA ALA A 559 -8.25 22.60 -6.06
C ALA A 559 -7.77 21.26 -6.64
N GLN A 560 -8.56 20.22 -6.45
CA GLN A 560 -8.35 18.91 -7.06
C GLN A 560 -9.32 18.75 -8.25
N ASN A 561 -8.86 18.04 -9.28
CA ASN A 561 -9.63 17.84 -10.51
C ASN A 561 -10.23 19.14 -11.06
N ILE A 562 -9.38 20.16 -11.28
CA ILE A 562 -9.78 21.52 -11.70
C ILE A 562 -10.63 21.47 -12.98
N THR A 563 -10.29 20.57 -13.90
CA THR A 563 -10.99 20.38 -15.17
C THR A 563 -12.37 19.74 -15.00
N ASN A 564 -12.70 19.28 -13.79
CA ASN A 564 -13.92 18.53 -13.47
C ASN A 564 -14.15 17.33 -14.40
N ARG A 565 -13.06 16.68 -14.83
CA ARG A 565 -13.12 15.50 -15.70
C ARG A 565 -13.69 14.31 -14.93
N SER A 566 -14.66 13.61 -15.50
CA SER A 566 -15.15 12.34 -15.00
C SER A 566 -14.10 11.25 -15.30
N ASN A 567 -13.43 10.76 -14.24
CA ASN A 567 -12.49 9.66 -14.31
C ASN A 567 -13.20 8.40 -13.82
N TYR A 568 -13.66 7.60 -14.77
CA TYR A 568 -14.41 6.37 -14.50
C TYR A 568 -13.51 5.27 -13.92
N SER A 569 -14.09 4.41 -13.07
CA SER A 569 -13.42 3.29 -12.41
C SER A 569 -14.41 2.17 -12.08
N GLY A 570 -13.91 1.03 -11.60
CA GLY A 570 -14.75 -0.08 -11.19
C GLY A 570 -15.51 -0.71 -12.37
N PHE A 571 -14.85 -0.95 -13.50
CA PHE A 571 -15.47 -1.62 -14.64
C PHE A 571 -15.82 -3.07 -14.30
N SER A 572 -17.05 -3.48 -14.61
CA SER A 572 -17.50 -4.85 -14.46
C SER A 572 -17.08 -5.69 -15.67
N GLY A 573 -16.34 -6.78 -15.40
CA GLY A 573 -16.04 -7.80 -16.40
C GLY A 573 -17.03 -8.98 -16.40
N VAL A 574 -18.04 -8.97 -15.54
CA VAL A 574 -18.99 -10.07 -15.39
C VAL A 574 -20.06 -9.99 -16.48
N MET A 575 -20.14 -10.98 -17.37
CA MET A 575 -21.05 -10.95 -18.53
C MET A 575 -22.53 -10.94 -18.14
N THR A 576 -22.88 -11.57 -17.03
CA THR A 576 -24.27 -11.58 -16.52
C THR A 576 -24.65 -10.29 -15.79
N SER A 577 -23.70 -9.38 -15.57
CA SER A 577 -23.96 -8.10 -14.89
C SER A 577 -24.66 -7.11 -15.84
N PRO A 578 -25.67 -6.35 -15.41
CA PRO A 578 -26.25 -5.25 -16.17
C PRO A 578 -25.24 -4.13 -16.46
N TYR A 579 -24.10 -4.12 -15.73
CA TYR A 579 -23.00 -3.17 -15.90
C TYR A 579 -21.81 -3.78 -16.68
N PHE A 580 -22.03 -4.86 -17.44
CA PHE A 580 -20.97 -5.47 -18.23
C PHE A 580 -20.25 -4.45 -19.10
N MET A 581 -18.91 -4.39 -19.00
CA MET A 581 -18.02 -3.42 -19.65
C MET A 581 -18.36 -1.93 -19.36
N GLN A 582 -19.12 -1.67 -18.32
CA GLN A 582 -19.47 -0.32 -17.89
C GLN A 582 -18.82 0.04 -16.56
N ALA A 583 -18.62 1.34 -16.34
CA ALA A 583 -18.10 1.83 -15.09
C ALA A 583 -19.17 1.82 -14.00
N THR A 584 -18.86 1.23 -12.84
CA THR A 584 -19.73 1.22 -11.67
C THR A 584 -19.39 2.35 -10.69
N SER A 585 -18.30 3.07 -10.93
CA SER A 585 -17.88 4.19 -10.07
C SER A 585 -17.15 5.27 -10.86
N VAL A 586 -17.11 6.47 -10.30
CA VAL A 586 -16.38 7.62 -10.81
C VAL A 586 -15.54 8.21 -9.67
N GLN A 587 -14.35 8.70 -9.99
CA GLN A 587 -13.52 9.39 -9.00
C GLN A 587 -14.14 10.76 -8.62
N ASN A 588 -13.68 11.31 -7.50
CA ASN A 588 -14.20 12.57 -6.97
C ASN A 588 -14.26 13.66 -8.04
N PRO A 589 -15.37 14.41 -8.11
CA PRO A 589 -15.49 15.60 -8.95
C PRO A 589 -14.50 16.69 -8.48
N ARG A 590 -14.54 17.83 -9.11
CA ARG A 590 -13.75 18.99 -8.67
C ARG A 590 -14.06 19.32 -7.20
N GLN A 591 -13.00 19.39 -6.40
CA GLN A 591 -13.06 19.76 -5.00
C GLN A 591 -12.15 20.97 -4.78
N ILE A 592 -12.67 21.99 -4.10
CA ILE A 592 -11.91 23.19 -3.73
C ILE A 592 -11.94 23.29 -2.20
N ASP A 593 -10.74 23.33 -1.61
CA ASP A 593 -10.55 23.43 -0.16
C ASP A 593 -9.87 24.77 0.16
N LEU A 594 -10.42 25.50 1.10
CA LEU A 594 -9.82 26.69 1.70
C LEU A 594 -9.28 26.33 3.08
N SER A 595 -8.03 26.63 3.36
CA SER A 595 -7.45 26.40 4.68
C SER A 595 -6.75 27.64 5.23
N LEU A 596 -6.90 27.85 6.53
CA LEU A 596 -6.24 28.88 7.31
C LEU A 596 -5.39 28.21 8.38
N ARG A 597 -4.10 28.52 8.43
CA ARG A 597 -3.16 27.97 9.41
C ARG A 597 -2.46 29.08 10.17
N PHE A 598 -2.51 29.00 11.46
CA PHE A 598 -1.77 29.88 12.37
C PHE A 598 -0.51 29.16 12.86
N ASN A 599 0.65 29.80 12.74
CA ASN A 599 1.92 29.35 13.28
C ASN A 599 2.39 30.37 14.31
N PHE A 600 2.61 29.93 15.56
CA PHE A 600 2.99 30.78 16.70
C PHE A 600 4.43 30.54 17.15
#